data_3a7762df30154bd050e785e3b0ce92b5
#
_entry.id   3a7762df30154bd050e785e3b0ce92b5
#
_cell.length_a   1.000
_cell.length_b   1.000
_cell.length_c   1.000
_cell.angle_alpha   90.00
_cell.angle_beta   90.00
_cell.angle_gamma   90.00
#
_symmetry.space_group_name_H-M   'P 1'
#
loop_
_entity.id
_entity.type
_entity.pdbx_description
1 polymer ?
#
loop_
_entity_poly.entity_id
_entity_poly.type
_entity_poly.pdbx_seq_one_letter_code
_entity_poly.pdbx_strand_id
1 'polypeptide(L)'
;MLRLRDGQVSLWEHVLPAEVRLLSSELAAIDRLLDDDRFLSPFVKRLGCRIGRPTVPIETYLRLMYLKHRYELGYETLVKEVADSFSWRQFCRLDLAGSVPHPTTLLKLTRRLGPGVVEELNAALLRAAVERRVLRSRRMRVDMTVMEADVRYPTDSGLCAHAVSRLVRAVRRVKEAGLAVKTRCRNRTRSVGKVIRQISHTLGRAGGREVIDRLTGEVHRLAVATAGEASRVLREAKRMIEAGTEAGVVAADRLHEELERVERVIAQTTRRLEGERTIPDRLISLSDLDARPIQRGKQPRRTEFGYKVSIADTPEGLVVAHHVYVGNPADAETLQLAVATAKATGMRVKTVFADRGYGNSVGDQALAAEGIEDKVIPRRGRADPVQATRSWKRRYRFRCGCEGRISHLKRRHGLGRTRLKGYAGAQVWAGYGVLAHNLDRMAALQ
;
A
#
# COMPACT_ATOMS: atom_id res chain seq x y z
N MET A 1 -10.34 21.50 -13.68
CA MET A 1 -11.38 20.94 -14.59
C MET A 1 -11.08 19.47 -14.84
N LEU A 2 -12.07 18.59 -14.71
CA LEU A 2 -11.91 17.16 -15.02
C LEU A 2 -11.91 16.96 -16.54
N ARG A 3 -10.92 16.22 -17.05
CA ARG A 3 -10.81 15.79 -18.44
C ARG A 3 -10.89 14.26 -18.48
N LEU A 4 -11.94 13.70 -19.06
CA LEU A 4 -12.14 12.25 -19.11
C LEU A 4 -11.37 11.61 -20.24
N ARG A 5 -11.50 12.15 -21.45
CA ARG A 5 -10.85 11.67 -22.67
C ARG A 5 -10.11 12.82 -23.37
N ASP A 6 -9.14 12.45 -24.18
CA ASP A 6 -8.50 13.39 -25.09
C ASP A 6 -9.17 13.27 -26.47
N GLY A 7 -9.97 14.26 -26.82
CA GLY A 7 -10.66 14.30 -28.12
C GLY A 7 -9.78 14.78 -29.29
N GLN A 8 -8.49 15.00 -29.06
CA GLN A 8 -7.60 15.52 -30.10
C GLN A 8 -7.08 14.35 -30.95
N VAL A 9 -7.52 14.30 -32.20
CA VAL A 9 -7.00 13.34 -33.19
C VAL A 9 -5.60 13.80 -33.58
N SER A 10 -4.63 12.90 -33.47
CA SER A 10 -3.23 13.19 -33.84
C SER A 10 -3.05 13.18 -35.36
N LEU A 11 -2.33 14.17 -35.89
CA LEU A 11 -1.88 14.19 -37.30
C LEU A 11 -1.10 12.93 -37.69
N TRP A 12 -0.36 12.37 -36.71
CA TRP A 12 0.44 11.16 -36.88
C TRP A 12 -0.39 9.90 -37.12
N GLU A 13 -1.65 9.86 -36.72
CA GLU A 13 -2.55 8.76 -37.03
C GLU A 13 -2.84 8.60 -38.51
N HIS A 14 -2.67 9.69 -39.29
CA HIS A 14 -2.86 9.69 -40.75
C HIS A 14 -1.57 9.42 -41.53
N VAL A 15 -0.41 9.67 -40.92
CA VAL A 15 0.90 9.60 -41.60
C VAL A 15 1.59 8.26 -41.36
N LEU A 16 1.38 7.66 -40.20
CA LEU A 16 2.04 6.39 -39.84
C LEU A 16 1.38 5.17 -40.48
N PRO A 17 2.19 4.20 -40.99
CA PRO A 17 1.67 2.92 -41.48
C PRO A 17 0.76 2.23 -40.43
N ALA A 18 -0.27 1.54 -40.94
CA ALA A 18 -1.25 0.84 -40.04
C ALA A 18 -0.57 -0.19 -39.15
N GLU A 19 0.46 -0.88 -39.66
CA GLU A 19 1.22 -1.93 -38.96
C GLU A 19 1.94 -1.37 -37.71
N VAL A 20 2.48 -0.15 -37.81
CA VAL A 20 3.17 0.53 -36.68
C VAL A 20 2.19 0.96 -35.61
N ARG A 21 0.91 1.14 -35.97
CA ARG A 21 -0.15 1.55 -35.04
C ARG A 21 -0.83 0.38 -34.33
N LEU A 22 -0.50 -0.85 -34.70
CA LEU A 22 -1.07 -2.03 -34.05
C LEU A 22 -0.51 -2.22 -32.64
N LEU A 23 -1.39 -2.28 -31.66
CA LEU A 23 -1.03 -2.73 -30.32
C LEU A 23 -0.76 -4.23 -30.32
N SER A 24 0.11 -4.71 -29.44
CA SER A 24 0.20 -6.16 -29.19
C SER A 24 -1.18 -6.72 -28.82
N SER A 25 -1.43 -7.99 -29.10
CA SER A 25 -2.71 -8.64 -28.79
C SER A 25 -3.10 -8.48 -27.32
N GLU A 26 -2.12 -8.54 -26.40
CA GLU A 26 -2.32 -8.33 -24.97
C GLU A 26 -2.79 -6.89 -24.69
N LEU A 27 -2.06 -5.87 -25.16
CA LEU A 27 -2.43 -4.49 -24.94
C LEU A 27 -3.75 -4.10 -25.61
N ALA A 28 -4.03 -4.64 -26.81
CA ALA A 28 -5.27 -4.40 -27.51
C ALA A 28 -6.49 -4.97 -26.77
N ALA A 29 -6.35 -6.12 -26.12
CA ALA A 29 -7.40 -6.69 -25.30
C ALA A 29 -7.65 -5.83 -24.04
N ILE A 30 -6.60 -5.36 -23.37
CA ILE A 30 -6.72 -4.47 -22.22
C ILE A 30 -7.31 -3.11 -22.62
N ASP A 31 -6.90 -2.58 -23.78
CA ASP A 31 -7.38 -1.30 -24.30
C ASP A 31 -8.91 -1.32 -24.49
N ARG A 32 -9.44 -2.39 -25.13
CA ARG A 32 -10.88 -2.60 -25.28
C ARG A 32 -11.63 -2.70 -23.95
N LEU A 33 -11.02 -3.32 -22.93
CA LEU A 33 -11.63 -3.38 -21.60
C LEU A 33 -11.69 -2.00 -20.94
N LEU A 34 -10.62 -1.22 -21.03
CA LEU A 34 -10.52 0.12 -20.42
C LEU A 34 -11.31 1.20 -21.16
N ASP A 35 -11.78 0.95 -22.38
CA ASP A 35 -12.65 1.88 -23.12
C ASP A 35 -14.10 1.92 -22.60
N ASP A 36 -14.49 0.98 -21.73
CA ASP A 36 -15.82 0.94 -21.12
C ASP A 36 -16.01 2.15 -20.17
N ASP A 37 -17.05 2.94 -20.40
CA ASP A 37 -17.37 4.17 -19.64
C ASP A 37 -17.56 3.94 -18.14
N ARG A 38 -17.89 2.71 -17.72
CA ARG A 38 -18.00 2.35 -16.31
C ARG A 38 -16.71 2.61 -15.52
N PHE A 39 -15.55 2.58 -16.18
CA PHE A 39 -14.24 2.91 -15.56
C PHE A 39 -14.01 4.41 -15.41
N LEU A 40 -14.76 5.27 -16.08
CA LEU A 40 -14.65 6.72 -15.94
C LEU A 40 -15.54 7.27 -14.81
N SER A 41 -16.64 6.60 -14.50
CA SER A 41 -17.63 7.01 -13.50
C SER A 41 -17.04 7.31 -12.09
N PRO A 42 -16.14 6.48 -11.52
CA PRO A 42 -15.56 6.74 -10.19
C PRO A 42 -14.80 8.07 -10.12
N PHE A 43 -14.17 8.46 -11.22
CA PHE A 43 -13.42 9.72 -11.30
C PHE A 43 -14.33 10.94 -11.37
N VAL A 44 -15.45 10.83 -12.08
CA VAL A 44 -16.46 11.90 -12.16
C VAL A 44 -17.00 12.21 -10.78
N LYS A 45 -17.37 11.18 -10.01
CA LYS A 45 -17.85 11.32 -8.63
C LYS A 45 -16.83 12.01 -7.73
N ARG A 46 -15.53 11.70 -7.90
CA ARG A 46 -14.46 12.19 -7.02
C ARG A 46 -13.90 13.55 -7.41
N LEU A 47 -13.82 13.86 -8.71
CA LEU A 47 -13.15 15.03 -9.25
C LEU A 47 -14.08 16.02 -9.96
N GLY A 48 -15.37 15.88 -9.91
CA GLY A 48 -16.40 16.58 -10.69
C GLY A 48 -16.37 18.12 -10.69
N CYS A 49 -15.17 18.71 -10.83
CA CYS A 49 -14.98 20.15 -10.90
C CYS A 49 -14.92 20.62 -12.36
N ARG A 50 -15.73 21.61 -12.72
CA ARG A 50 -15.76 22.23 -14.06
C ARG A 50 -14.80 23.40 -14.22
N ILE A 51 -14.18 23.88 -13.13
CA ILE A 51 -13.34 25.08 -13.10
C ILE A 51 -11.92 24.70 -12.70
N GLY A 52 -10.92 25.41 -13.21
CA GLY A 52 -9.50 25.27 -12.88
C GLY A 52 -8.69 24.55 -13.96
N ARG A 53 -7.39 24.35 -13.68
CA ARG A 53 -6.45 23.69 -14.62
C ARG A 53 -6.95 22.27 -14.98
N PRO A 54 -6.96 21.89 -16.27
CA PRO A 54 -7.33 20.55 -16.70
C PRO A 54 -6.48 19.46 -16.03
N THR A 55 -7.12 18.34 -15.67
CA THR A 55 -6.40 17.15 -15.22
C THR A 55 -5.70 16.47 -16.40
N VAL A 56 -4.77 15.54 -16.13
CA VAL A 56 -4.41 14.50 -17.09
C VAL A 56 -5.70 13.79 -17.52
N PRO A 57 -5.91 13.49 -18.82
CA PRO A 57 -7.07 12.70 -19.24
C PRO A 57 -7.15 11.39 -18.44
N ILE A 58 -8.35 11.07 -17.95
CA ILE A 58 -8.51 9.92 -17.06
C ILE A 58 -8.23 8.60 -17.80
N GLU A 59 -8.61 8.50 -19.05
CA GLU A 59 -8.28 7.34 -19.88
C GLU A 59 -6.77 7.10 -19.99
N THR A 60 -5.98 8.17 -20.15
CA THR A 60 -4.49 8.14 -20.14
C THR A 60 -3.98 7.72 -18.78
N TYR A 61 -4.52 8.31 -17.69
CA TYR A 61 -4.11 7.98 -16.33
C TYR A 61 -4.37 6.50 -16.00
N LEU A 62 -5.52 5.95 -16.35
CA LEU A 62 -5.85 4.53 -16.10
C LEU A 62 -4.88 3.58 -16.81
N ARG A 63 -4.56 3.85 -18.07
CA ARG A 63 -3.63 3.05 -18.86
C ARG A 63 -2.21 3.12 -18.31
N LEU A 64 -1.78 4.32 -17.89
CA LEU A 64 -0.50 4.49 -17.19
C LEU A 64 -0.45 3.70 -15.88
N MET A 65 -1.54 3.67 -15.09
CA MET A 65 -1.60 2.88 -13.85
C MET A 65 -1.61 1.38 -14.12
N TYR A 66 -2.25 0.93 -15.19
CA TYR A 66 -2.16 -0.47 -15.63
C TYR A 66 -0.70 -0.85 -15.95
N LEU A 67 -0.02 -0.12 -16.84
CA LEU A 67 1.38 -0.38 -17.17
C LEU A 67 2.28 -0.36 -15.94
N LYS A 68 2.08 0.63 -15.07
CA LYS A 68 2.84 0.77 -13.82
C LYS A 68 2.80 -0.47 -12.96
N HIS A 69 1.61 -1.05 -12.75
CA HIS A 69 1.43 -2.21 -11.88
C HIS A 69 1.70 -3.54 -12.60
N ARG A 70 1.40 -3.62 -13.90
CA ARG A 70 1.69 -4.80 -14.73
C ARG A 70 3.18 -5.08 -14.84
N TYR A 71 4.00 -4.01 -14.96
CA TYR A 71 5.46 -4.10 -15.13
C TYR A 71 6.24 -3.66 -13.88
N GLU A 72 5.56 -3.47 -12.73
CA GLU A 72 6.14 -3.10 -11.43
C GLU A 72 7.02 -1.82 -11.45
N LEU A 73 6.66 -0.85 -12.28
CA LEU A 73 7.45 0.37 -12.51
C LEU A 73 7.27 1.41 -11.38
N GLY A 74 8.31 2.18 -11.12
CA GLY A 74 8.22 3.46 -10.42
C GLY A 74 7.58 4.52 -11.30
N TYR A 75 7.11 5.64 -10.73
CA TYR A 75 6.53 6.73 -11.54
C TYR A 75 7.54 7.35 -12.51
N GLU A 76 8.80 7.50 -12.08
CA GLU A 76 9.87 8.05 -12.93
C GLU A 76 10.22 7.09 -14.08
N THR A 77 10.37 5.80 -13.76
CA THR A 77 10.66 4.77 -14.77
C THR A 77 9.49 4.63 -15.74
N LEU A 78 8.25 4.61 -15.25
CA LEU A 78 7.05 4.56 -16.09
C LEU A 78 7.06 5.68 -17.13
N VAL A 79 7.29 6.92 -16.69
CA VAL A 79 7.28 8.09 -17.61
C VAL A 79 8.38 7.98 -18.67
N LYS A 80 9.57 7.50 -18.29
CA LYS A 80 10.68 7.26 -19.24
C LYS A 80 10.32 6.18 -20.25
N GLU A 81 9.90 5.01 -19.79
CA GLU A 81 9.54 3.88 -20.66
C GLU A 81 8.39 4.24 -21.63
N VAL A 82 7.38 4.96 -21.13
CA VAL A 82 6.28 5.44 -21.99
C VAL A 82 6.77 6.49 -22.98
N ALA A 83 7.70 7.37 -22.59
CA ALA A 83 8.27 8.35 -23.51
C ALA A 83 9.04 7.70 -24.67
N ASP A 84 9.76 6.62 -24.39
CA ASP A 84 10.64 5.93 -25.33
C ASP A 84 9.91 4.87 -26.18
N SER A 85 8.70 4.43 -25.74
CA SER A 85 7.93 3.38 -26.43
C SER A 85 6.76 3.93 -27.22
N PHE A 86 6.81 3.80 -28.54
CA PHE A 86 5.69 4.16 -29.41
C PHE A 86 4.40 3.40 -29.06
N SER A 87 4.47 2.08 -28.88
CA SER A 87 3.34 1.23 -28.55
C SER A 87 2.69 1.61 -27.19
N TRP A 88 3.52 1.98 -26.18
CA TRP A 88 2.98 2.40 -24.90
C TRP A 88 2.39 3.81 -24.93
N ARG A 89 2.96 4.72 -25.74
CA ARG A 89 2.33 6.04 -25.97
C ARG A 89 0.95 5.87 -26.58
N GLN A 90 0.86 5.06 -27.63
CA GLN A 90 -0.41 4.77 -28.30
C GLN A 90 -1.43 4.13 -27.37
N PHE A 91 -1.03 3.09 -26.62
CA PHE A 91 -1.88 2.48 -25.60
C PHE A 91 -2.38 3.52 -24.57
N CYS A 92 -1.52 4.45 -24.15
CA CYS A 92 -1.88 5.50 -23.18
C CYS A 92 -2.64 6.69 -23.80
N ARG A 93 -3.01 6.66 -25.09
CA ARG A 93 -3.67 7.75 -25.79
C ARG A 93 -2.83 9.05 -25.73
N LEU A 94 -1.52 8.94 -25.88
CA LEU A 94 -0.57 10.06 -25.90
C LEU A 94 -0.09 10.30 -27.31
N ASP A 95 -0.25 11.54 -27.80
CA ASP A 95 0.29 11.97 -29.08
C ASP A 95 1.82 11.84 -29.10
N LEU A 96 2.39 11.58 -30.28
CA LEU A 96 3.84 11.50 -30.48
C LEU A 96 4.54 12.82 -30.12
N ALA A 97 3.97 13.95 -30.49
CA ALA A 97 4.48 15.27 -30.13
C ALA A 97 4.12 15.70 -28.71
N GLY A 98 3.19 14.98 -28.04
CA GLY A 98 2.71 15.30 -26.71
C GLY A 98 3.71 14.90 -25.62
N SER A 99 3.73 15.66 -24.53
CA SER A 99 4.54 15.32 -23.35
C SER A 99 3.85 14.26 -22.50
N VAL A 100 4.62 13.26 -22.03
CA VAL A 100 4.13 12.32 -21.02
C VAL A 100 3.93 13.06 -19.70
N PRO A 101 2.83 12.82 -18.96
CA PRO A 101 2.57 13.48 -17.69
C PRO A 101 3.72 13.31 -16.69
N HIS A 102 4.13 14.39 -16.03
CA HIS A 102 5.24 14.36 -15.07
C HIS A 102 4.97 13.39 -13.91
N PRO A 103 5.98 12.64 -13.40
CA PRO A 103 5.82 11.66 -12.32
C PRO A 103 5.13 12.21 -11.08
N THR A 104 5.45 13.45 -10.69
CA THR A 104 4.82 14.09 -9.50
C THR A 104 3.35 14.42 -9.73
N THR A 105 2.93 14.71 -10.97
CA THR A 105 1.53 14.94 -11.32
C THR A 105 0.73 13.64 -11.18
N LEU A 106 1.26 12.53 -11.68
CA LEU A 106 0.64 11.21 -11.52
C LEU A 106 0.54 10.82 -10.03
N LEU A 107 1.60 11.01 -9.25
CA LEU A 107 1.60 10.73 -7.82
C LEU A 107 0.59 11.58 -7.05
N LYS A 108 0.51 12.89 -7.35
CA LYS A 108 -0.46 13.81 -6.73
C LYS A 108 -1.88 13.42 -7.08
N LEU A 109 -2.15 13.07 -8.34
CA LEU A 109 -3.45 12.61 -8.79
C LEU A 109 -3.85 11.29 -8.08
N THR A 110 -2.95 10.32 -8.03
CA THR A 110 -3.17 9.05 -7.31
C THR A 110 -3.54 9.27 -5.84
N ARG A 111 -2.84 10.16 -5.15
CA ARG A 111 -3.13 10.49 -3.73
C ARG A 111 -4.48 11.21 -3.57
N ARG A 112 -4.81 12.12 -4.48
CA ARG A 112 -6.07 12.86 -4.45
C ARG A 112 -7.28 11.95 -4.69
N LEU A 113 -7.14 10.97 -5.58
CA LEU A 113 -8.17 9.98 -5.87
C LEU A 113 -8.44 9.07 -4.67
N GLY A 114 -7.36 8.62 -4.02
CA GLY A 114 -7.45 7.76 -2.84
C GLY A 114 -7.92 6.33 -3.12
N PRO A 115 -8.15 5.52 -2.07
CA PRO A 115 -8.50 4.11 -2.21
C PRO A 115 -9.91 3.88 -2.79
N GLY A 116 -10.90 4.72 -2.45
CA GLY A 116 -12.29 4.50 -2.86
C GLY A 116 -12.48 4.44 -4.38
N VAL A 117 -11.73 5.25 -5.15
CA VAL A 117 -11.78 5.18 -6.62
C VAL A 117 -11.27 3.83 -7.11
N VAL A 118 -10.20 3.31 -6.53
CA VAL A 118 -9.60 2.03 -6.94
C VAL A 118 -10.51 0.86 -6.56
N GLU A 119 -11.19 0.93 -5.43
CA GLU A 119 -12.21 -0.04 -5.02
C GLU A 119 -13.39 -0.06 -5.99
N GLU A 120 -13.92 1.13 -6.38
CA GLU A 120 -15.00 1.24 -7.36
C GLU A 120 -14.57 0.70 -8.75
N LEU A 121 -13.31 0.91 -9.17
CA LEU A 121 -12.77 0.36 -10.42
C LEU A 121 -12.74 -1.18 -10.41
N ASN A 122 -12.24 -1.77 -9.31
CA ASN A 122 -12.23 -3.23 -9.15
C ASN A 122 -13.67 -3.79 -9.14
N ALA A 123 -14.58 -3.14 -8.43
CA ALA A 123 -15.98 -3.55 -8.40
C ALA A 123 -16.64 -3.44 -9.80
N ALA A 124 -16.33 -2.40 -10.57
CA ALA A 124 -16.84 -2.23 -11.93
C ALA A 124 -16.33 -3.35 -12.86
N LEU A 125 -15.05 -3.70 -12.78
CA LEU A 125 -14.46 -4.78 -13.56
C LEU A 125 -15.10 -6.13 -13.22
N LEU A 126 -15.30 -6.42 -11.94
CA LEU A 126 -15.89 -7.68 -11.50
C LEU A 126 -17.38 -7.79 -11.88
N ARG A 127 -18.16 -6.69 -11.79
CA ARG A 127 -19.54 -6.66 -12.33
C ARG A 127 -19.57 -6.96 -13.82
N ALA A 128 -18.65 -6.34 -14.60
CA ALA A 128 -18.52 -6.67 -16.02
C ALA A 128 -18.18 -8.13 -16.26
N ALA A 129 -17.32 -8.74 -15.43
CA ALA A 129 -16.97 -10.15 -15.51
C ALA A 129 -18.17 -11.07 -15.23
N VAL A 130 -19.03 -10.71 -14.28
CA VAL A 130 -20.30 -11.43 -14.00
C VAL A 130 -21.28 -11.30 -15.17
N GLU A 131 -21.52 -10.08 -15.66
CA GLU A 131 -22.42 -9.77 -16.77
C GLU A 131 -22.03 -10.52 -18.06
N ARG A 132 -20.73 -10.50 -18.38
CA ARG A 132 -20.16 -11.19 -19.56
C ARG A 132 -19.99 -12.70 -19.34
N ARG A 133 -20.43 -13.24 -18.21
CA ARG A 133 -20.31 -14.64 -17.82
C ARG A 133 -18.85 -15.16 -17.83
N VAL A 134 -17.87 -14.31 -17.64
CA VAL A 134 -16.47 -14.68 -17.44
C VAL A 134 -16.28 -15.20 -16.01
N LEU A 135 -16.88 -14.54 -15.02
CA LEU A 135 -16.96 -15.00 -13.64
C LEU A 135 -18.26 -15.82 -13.44
N ARG A 136 -18.11 -17.14 -13.41
CA ARG A 136 -19.25 -18.11 -13.32
C ARG A 136 -19.24 -18.90 -12.01
N SER A 137 -18.09 -19.04 -11.40
CA SER A 137 -17.93 -19.86 -10.20
C SER A 137 -18.71 -19.32 -9.02
N ARG A 138 -19.21 -20.23 -8.19
CA ARG A 138 -19.82 -19.93 -6.89
C ARG A 138 -18.89 -20.29 -5.72
N ARG A 139 -17.62 -20.58 -6.03
CA ARG A 139 -16.57 -20.99 -5.09
C ARG A 139 -15.52 -19.90 -5.00
N MET A 140 -15.16 -19.55 -3.77
CA MET A 140 -14.04 -18.63 -3.52
C MET A 140 -13.05 -19.22 -2.52
N ARG A 141 -11.79 -18.85 -2.67
CA ARG A 141 -10.71 -19.14 -1.73
C ARG A 141 -10.30 -17.85 -1.06
N VAL A 142 -10.02 -17.92 0.24
CA VAL A 142 -9.53 -16.76 0.99
C VAL A 142 -8.22 -17.14 1.68
N ASP A 143 -7.24 -16.26 1.61
CA ASP A 143 -5.99 -16.41 2.34
C ASP A 143 -5.40 -15.03 2.66
N MET A 144 -4.51 -15.00 3.66
CA MET A 144 -3.84 -13.77 4.09
C MET A 144 -2.38 -13.76 3.65
N THR A 145 -1.91 -12.58 3.32
CA THR A 145 -0.49 -12.36 3.04
C THR A 145 -0.01 -11.07 3.68
N VAL A 146 1.31 -10.85 3.68
CA VAL A 146 1.90 -9.57 4.07
C VAL A 146 2.41 -8.87 2.82
N MET A 147 2.06 -7.61 2.68
CA MET A 147 2.65 -6.66 1.75
C MET A 147 3.65 -5.81 2.54
N GLU A 148 4.93 -5.95 2.24
CA GLU A 148 5.99 -5.18 2.92
C GLU A 148 5.81 -3.68 2.68
N ALA A 149 6.03 -2.87 3.71
CA ALA A 149 6.16 -1.42 3.54
C ALA A 149 7.55 -1.07 3.02
N ASP A 150 7.65 0.03 2.26
CA ASP A 150 8.95 0.55 1.81
C ASP A 150 9.63 1.35 2.94
N VAL A 151 10.11 0.61 3.93
CA VAL A 151 10.78 1.12 5.11
C VAL A 151 12.12 0.41 5.33
N ARG A 152 13.06 1.11 5.96
CA ARG A 152 14.30 0.47 6.42
C ARG A 152 13.98 -0.52 7.53
N TYR A 153 14.83 -1.54 7.70
CA TYR A 153 14.69 -2.47 8.82
C TYR A 153 14.63 -1.69 10.15
N PRO A 154 13.55 -1.84 10.92
CA PRO A 154 13.31 -1.03 12.10
C PRO A 154 14.16 -1.48 13.28
N THR A 155 15.17 -0.70 13.64
CA THR A 155 15.89 -0.80 14.91
C THR A 155 15.57 0.40 15.78
N ASP A 156 15.54 0.25 17.12
CA ASP A 156 15.24 1.37 18.02
C ASP A 156 16.27 2.49 17.88
N SER A 157 17.56 2.12 17.78
CA SER A 157 18.65 3.08 17.50
C SER A 157 18.44 3.81 16.16
N GLY A 158 18.04 3.09 15.10
CA GLY A 158 17.76 3.67 13.78
C GLY A 158 16.56 4.62 13.80
N LEU A 159 15.49 4.28 14.52
CA LEU A 159 14.31 5.13 14.69
C LEU A 159 14.65 6.40 15.45
N CYS A 160 15.39 6.32 16.58
CA CYS A 160 15.87 7.47 17.33
C CYS A 160 16.81 8.37 16.51
N ALA A 161 17.70 7.77 15.70
CA ALA A 161 18.56 8.54 14.79
C ALA A 161 17.77 9.30 13.73
N HIS A 162 16.75 8.65 13.16
CA HIS A 162 15.85 9.29 12.20
C HIS A 162 15.01 10.40 12.87
N ALA A 163 14.56 10.20 14.11
CA ALA A 163 13.85 11.19 14.91
C ALA A 163 14.68 12.47 15.09
N VAL A 164 15.94 12.35 15.50
CA VAL A 164 16.86 13.50 15.61
C VAL A 164 16.97 14.25 14.28
N SER A 165 17.16 13.53 13.18
CA SER A 165 17.29 14.15 11.85
C SER A 165 16.03 14.87 11.39
N ARG A 166 14.84 14.35 11.73
CA ARG A 166 13.55 14.97 11.40
C ARG A 166 13.30 16.21 12.22
N LEU A 167 13.52 16.14 13.54
CA LEU A 167 13.37 17.31 14.43
C LEU A 167 14.30 18.46 14.03
N VAL A 168 15.59 18.17 13.78
CA VAL A 168 16.55 19.20 13.35
C VAL A 168 16.09 19.89 12.05
N ARG A 169 15.55 19.14 11.09
CA ARG A 169 15.01 19.72 9.85
C ARG A 169 13.74 20.55 10.09
N ALA A 170 12.84 20.08 10.96
CA ALA A 170 11.62 20.80 11.27
C ALA A 170 11.92 22.12 12.02
N VAL A 171 12.80 22.07 13.02
CA VAL A 171 13.28 23.27 13.74
C VAL A 171 13.94 24.26 12.79
N ARG A 172 14.77 23.79 11.85
CA ARG A 172 15.40 24.67 10.86
C ARG A 172 14.35 25.42 10.04
N ARG A 173 13.29 24.75 9.58
CA ARG A 173 12.20 25.38 8.82
C ARG A 173 11.45 26.46 9.64
N VAL A 174 11.19 26.19 10.92
CA VAL A 174 10.58 27.18 11.82
C VAL A 174 11.46 28.43 11.93
N LYS A 175 12.77 28.27 12.07
CA LYS A 175 13.71 29.37 12.12
C LYS A 175 13.87 30.13 10.80
N GLU A 176 13.88 29.41 9.66
CA GLU A 176 13.89 29.99 8.31
C GLU A 176 12.62 30.83 8.04
N ALA A 177 11.49 30.49 8.70
CA ALA A 177 10.26 31.28 8.67
C ALA A 177 10.26 32.47 9.65
N GLY A 178 11.39 32.78 10.29
CA GLY A 178 11.55 33.91 11.19
C GLY A 178 11.07 33.68 12.63
N LEU A 179 10.56 32.47 12.96
CA LEU A 179 10.05 32.15 14.29
C LEU A 179 11.12 31.51 15.17
N ALA A 180 11.12 31.87 16.47
CA ALA A 180 11.99 31.30 17.51
C ALA A 180 13.49 31.28 17.13
N VAL A 181 13.98 32.25 16.36
CA VAL A 181 15.34 32.28 15.77
C VAL A 181 16.41 32.17 16.85
N LYS A 182 16.22 32.90 17.97
CA LYS A 182 17.18 32.95 19.10
C LYS A 182 17.12 31.70 19.99
N THR A 183 16.04 30.89 19.92
CA THR A 183 15.89 29.72 20.78
C THR A 183 16.84 28.60 20.35
N ARG A 184 17.71 28.17 21.26
CA ARG A 184 18.78 27.20 20.98
C ARG A 184 18.18 25.80 20.75
N CYS A 185 18.55 25.17 19.64
CA CYS A 185 18.37 23.74 19.39
C CYS A 185 19.65 23.21 18.71
N ARG A 186 20.35 22.32 19.40
CA ARG A 186 21.62 21.76 18.92
C ARG A 186 21.38 20.68 17.85
N ASN A 187 22.10 20.78 16.74
CA ASN A 187 22.11 19.74 15.73
C ASN A 187 23.02 18.55 16.18
N ARG A 188 22.37 17.43 16.55
CA ARG A 188 23.03 16.22 17.03
C ARG A 188 23.19 15.14 15.97
N THR A 189 22.86 15.43 14.69
CA THR A 189 22.90 14.40 13.62
C THR A 189 24.27 13.74 13.44
N ARG A 190 25.38 14.52 13.58
CA ARG A 190 26.74 13.98 13.49
C ARG A 190 27.07 13.04 14.66
N SER A 191 26.72 13.43 15.90
CA SER A 191 26.94 12.63 17.10
C SER A 191 26.20 11.31 17.02
N VAL A 192 24.91 11.36 16.67
CA VAL A 192 24.07 10.17 16.44
C VAL A 192 24.65 9.29 15.34
N GLY A 193 25.08 9.87 14.21
CA GLY A 193 25.69 9.12 13.11
C GLY A 193 26.97 8.40 13.51
N LYS A 194 27.77 8.96 14.45
CA LYS A 194 28.95 8.27 15.01
C LYS A 194 28.56 7.02 15.81
N VAL A 195 27.55 7.15 16.69
CA VAL A 195 27.07 6.02 17.50
C VAL A 195 26.46 4.92 16.63
N ILE A 196 25.66 5.28 15.61
CA ILE A 196 25.09 4.30 14.67
C ILE A 196 26.18 3.52 13.93
N ARG A 197 27.26 4.16 13.50
CA ARG A 197 28.40 3.45 12.89
C ARG A 197 29.04 2.46 13.87
N GLN A 198 29.21 2.83 15.15
CA GLN A 198 29.72 1.92 16.18
C GLN A 198 28.80 0.70 16.35
N ILE A 199 27.48 0.91 16.39
CA ILE A 199 26.50 -0.20 16.42
C ILE A 199 26.70 -1.12 15.20
N SER A 200 26.82 -0.55 13.99
CA SER A 200 27.04 -1.35 12.77
C SER A 200 28.32 -2.19 12.82
N HIS A 201 29.39 -1.67 13.39
CA HIS A 201 30.64 -2.41 13.56
C HIS A 201 30.59 -3.49 14.64
N THR A 202 29.63 -3.39 15.58
CA THR A 202 29.45 -4.35 16.67
C THR A 202 28.53 -5.50 16.29
N LEU A 203 27.72 -5.33 15.25
CA LEU A 203 26.78 -6.36 14.78
C LEU A 203 27.53 -7.66 14.40
N GLY A 204 27.02 -8.79 14.89
CA GLY A 204 27.58 -10.12 14.62
C GLY A 204 28.78 -10.51 15.49
N ARG A 205 29.28 -9.66 16.40
CA ARG A 205 30.36 -9.98 17.31
C ARG A 205 29.85 -10.68 18.58
N ALA A 206 30.65 -11.61 19.13
CA ALA A 206 30.36 -12.23 20.42
C ALA A 206 30.26 -11.13 21.51
N GLY A 207 29.28 -11.22 22.41
CA GLY A 207 29.04 -10.18 23.44
C GLY A 207 28.51 -8.83 22.91
N GLY A 208 28.29 -8.70 21.59
CA GLY A 208 27.93 -7.44 20.97
C GLY A 208 26.54 -6.91 21.41
N ARG A 209 25.66 -7.77 21.93
CA ARG A 209 24.29 -7.37 22.31
C ARG A 209 24.26 -6.30 23.42
N GLU A 210 25.00 -6.50 24.49
CA GLU A 210 25.09 -5.53 25.61
C GLU A 210 25.66 -4.19 25.16
N VAL A 211 26.70 -4.25 24.29
CA VAL A 211 27.29 -3.04 23.70
C VAL A 211 26.26 -2.31 22.83
N ILE A 212 25.50 -3.03 22.01
CA ILE A 212 24.44 -2.46 21.16
C ILE A 212 23.32 -1.84 22.02
N ASP A 213 22.88 -2.51 23.08
CA ASP A 213 21.85 -1.98 24.00
C ASP A 213 22.36 -0.70 24.69
N ARG A 214 23.59 -0.65 25.17
CA ARG A 214 24.22 0.57 25.73
C ARG A 214 24.30 1.70 24.70
N LEU A 215 24.76 1.44 23.49
CA LEU A 215 24.85 2.43 22.41
C LEU A 215 23.45 2.88 21.95
N THR A 216 22.46 2.01 21.98
CA THR A 216 21.06 2.38 21.72
C THR A 216 20.55 3.34 22.76
N GLY A 217 20.89 3.13 24.07
CA GLY A 217 20.62 4.05 25.15
C GLY A 217 21.28 5.43 24.95
N GLU A 218 22.48 5.48 24.37
CA GLU A 218 23.12 6.75 24.03
C GLU A 218 22.38 7.49 22.93
N VAL A 219 21.98 6.82 21.84
CA VAL A 219 21.16 7.43 20.76
C VAL A 219 19.82 7.90 21.29
N HIS A 220 19.18 7.12 22.17
CA HIS A 220 17.93 7.47 22.82
C HIS A 220 18.09 8.76 23.65
N ARG A 221 19.10 8.89 24.48
CA ARG A 221 19.37 10.12 25.26
C ARG A 221 19.56 11.35 24.35
N LEU A 222 20.26 11.20 23.22
CA LEU A 222 20.43 12.27 22.24
C LEU A 222 19.09 12.65 21.59
N ALA A 223 18.19 11.68 21.34
CA ALA A 223 16.84 11.95 20.81
C ALA A 223 15.98 12.70 21.84
N VAL A 224 15.96 12.25 23.10
CA VAL A 224 15.25 12.95 24.21
C VAL A 224 15.72 14.40 24.34
N ALA A 225 17.04 14.63 24.39
CA ALA A 225 17.59 15.98 24.48
C ALA A 225 17.19 16.86 23.28
N THR A 226 17.16 16.29 22.07
CA THR A 226 16.75 17.02 20.86
C THR A 226 15.26 17.33 20.88
N ALA A 227 14.41 16.40 21.34
CA ALA A 227 12.97 16.61 21.48
C ALA A 227 12.66 17.72 22.50
N GLY A 228 13.31 17.71 23.67
CA GLY A 228 13.15 18.76 24.67
C GLY A 228 13.56 20.15 24.17
N GLU A 229 14.63 20.26 23.38
CA GLU A 229 15.03 21.53 22.76
C GLU A 229 14.06 21.97 21.65
N ALA A 230 13.58 21.01 20.82
CA ALA A 230 12.58 21.28 19.78
C ALA A 230 11.22 21.71 20.36
N SER A 231 10.81 21.15 21.50
CA SER A 231 9.60 21.56 22.24
C SER A 231 9.70 22.99 22.74
N ARG A 232 10.90 23.45 23.18
CA ARG A 232 11.13 24.87 23.53
C ARG A 232 10.99 25.78 22.31
N VAL A 233 11.55 25.37 21.15
CA VAL A 233 11.41 26.12 19.89
C VAL A 233 9.94 26.22 19.48
N LEU A 234 9.18 25.15 19.61
CA LEU A 234 7.75 25.15 19.28
C LEU A 234 6.94 26.09 20.19
N ARG A 235 7.19 26.04 21.49
CA ARG A 235 6.52 26.95 22.45
C ARG A 235 6.77 28.40 22.12
N GLU A 236 8.01 28.76 21.82
CA GLU A 236 8.37 30.11 21.45
C GLU A 236 7.77 30.53 20.11
N ALA A 237 7.82 29.64 19.12
CA ALA A 237 7.18 29.85 17.82
C ALA A 237 5.68 30.10 17.96
N LYS A 238 4.97 29.33 18.79
CA LYS A 238 3.53 29.50 19.04
C LYS A 238 3.20 30.87 19.68
N ARG A 239 4.07 31.40 20.55
CA ARG A 239 3.90 32.78 21.12
C ARG A 239 4.06 33.88 20.06
N MET A 240 4.86 33.61 19.02
CA MET A 240 5.14 34.59 17.96
C MET A 240 4.15 34.50 16.78
N ILE A 241 3.26 33.49 16.74
CA ILE A 241 2.36 33.22 15.58
C ILE A 241 1.36 34.37 15.36
N GLU A 242 0.91 35.11 16.39
CA GLU A 242 -0.01 36.24 16.23
C GLU A 242 0.59 37.38 15.34
N ALA A 243 1.93 37.46 15.27
CA ALA A 243 2.66 38.34 14.36
C ALA A 243 3.28 37.62 13.14
N GLY A 244 2.98 36.33 12.97
CA GLY A 244 3.66 35.44 12.03
C GLY A 244 3.03 35.37 10.64
N THR A 245 3.83 34.93 9.67
CA THR A 245 3.39 34.62 8.30
C THR A 245 2.68 33.27 8.26
N GLU A 246 1.81 33.02 7.22
CA GLU A 246 1.19 31.73 6.96
C GLU A 246 2.23 30.59 6.87
N ALA A 247 3.40 30.85 6.24
CA ALA A 247 4.51 29.90 6.18
C ALA A 247 5.07 29.53 7.56
N GLY A 248 5.09 30.49 8.52
CA GLY A 248 5.50 30.27 9.90
C GLY A 248 4.54 29.37 10.66
N VAL A 249 3.23 29.59 10.51
CA VAL A 249 2.18 28.73 11.09
C VAL A 249 2.33 27.29 10.60
N VAL A 250 2.41 27.09 9.28
CA VAL A 250 2.60 25.75 8.67
C VAL A 250 3.90 25.08 9.16
N ALA A 251 4.98 25.83 9.36
CA ALA A 251 6.23 25.28 9.86
C ALA A 251 6.13 24.84 11.33
N ALA A 252 5.44 25.62 12.16
CA ALA A 252 5.21 25.30 13.57
C ALA A 252 4.29 24.07 13.74
N ASP A 253 3.21 23.97 12.96
CA ASP A 253 2.31 22.83 12.97
C ASP A 253 3.05 21.54 12.57
N ARG A 254 3.88 21.60 11.53
CA ARG A 254 4.73 20.46 11.12
C ARG A 254 5.73 20.08 12.21
N LEU A 255 6.30 21.02 12.95
CA LEU A 255 7.18 20.70 14.06
C LEU A 255 6.41 20.03 15.19
N HIS A 256 5.18 20.45 15.46
CA HIS A 256 4.30 19.83 16.44
C HIS A 256 4.01 18.36 16.11
N GLU A 257 3.55 18.09 14.89
CA GLU A 257 3.33 16.72 14.42
C GLU A 257 4.59 15.84 14.50
N GLU A 258 5.77 16.40 14.17
CA GLU A 258 7.02 15.64 14.25
C GLU A 258 7.40 15.34 15.71
N LEU A 259 7.13 16.25 16.64
CA LEU A 259 7.35 16.01 18.07
C LEU A 259 6.47 14.89 18.59
N GLU A 260 5.17 14.88 18.31
CA GLU A 260 4.27 13.79 18.72
C GLU A 260 4.75 12.43 18.22
N ARG A 261 5.17 12.35 16.95
CA ARG A 261 5.71 11.10 16.37
C ARG A 261 7.00 10.67 17.05
N VAL A 262 7.87 11.61 17.36
CA VAL A 262 9.17 11.33 18.00
C VAL A 262 8.98 10.92 19.47
N GLU A 263 8.05 11.54 20.19
CA GLU A 263 7.71 11.16 21.57
C GLU A 263 7.24 9.71 21.66
N ARG A 264 6.44 9.24 20.71
CA ARG A 264 6.07 7.82 20.61
C ARG A 264 7.29 6.91 20.41
N VAL A 265 8.25 7.31 19.56
CA VAL A 265 9.49 6.53 19.35
C VAL A 265 10.35 6.54 20.61
N ILE A 266 10.46 7.67 21.32
CA ILE A 266 11.19 7.78 22.59
C ILE A 266 10.56 6.85 23.62
N ALA A 267 9.24 6.92 23.83
CA ALA A 267 8.52 6.13 24.80
C ALA A 267 8.68 4.60 24.54
N GLN A 268 8.52 4.17 23.30
CA GLN A 268 8.70 2.75 22.97
C GLN A 268 10.15 2.27 23.13
N THR A 269 11.13 3.15 22.87
CA THR A 269 12.55 2.82 23.04
C THR A 269 12.90 2.74 24.53
N THR A 270 12.33 3.60 25.39
CA THR A 270 12.47 3.51 26.85
C THR A 270 11.99 2.15 27.34
N ARG A 271 10.75 1.75 27.04
CA ARG A 271 10.19 0.45 27.41
C ARG A 271 11.06 -0.72 26.94
N ARG A 272 11.61 -0.60 25.71
CA ARG A 272 12.52 -1.63 25.16
C ARG A 272 13.84 -1.72 25.94
N LEU A 273 14.42 -0.60 26.36
CA LEU A 273 15.65 -0.56 27.15
C LEU A 273 15.42 -1.07 28.58
N GLU A 274 14.22 -0.92 29.12
CA GLU A 274 13.77 -1.49 30.40
C GLU A 274 13.48 -2.99 30.32
N GLY A 275 13.64 -3.62 29.14
CA GLY A 275 13.54 -5.07 28.96
C GLY A 275 12.21 -5.55 28.38
N GLU A 276 11.26 -4.66 28.08
CA GLU A 276 9.98 -5.03 27.48
C GLU A 276 10.17 -5.52 26.04
N ARG A 277 9.78 -6.76 25.76
CA ARG A 277 9.95 -7.40 24.44
C ARG A 277 8.78 -7.16 23.49
N THR A 278 7.58 -7.03 24.04
CA THR A 278 6.35 -6.89 23.25
C THR A 278 5.69 -5.55 23.55
N ILE A 279 5.83 -4.60 22.66
CA ILE A 279 5.28 -3.25 22.79
C ILE A 279 4.06 -3.15 21.88
N PRO A 280 2.85 -2.97 22.42
CA PRO A 280 1.65 -2.78 21.62
C PRO A 280 1.77 -1.56 20.70
N ASP A 281 1.17 -1.62 19.52
CA ASP A 281 1.12 -0.55 18.53
C ASP A 281 2.50 0.09 18.18
N ARG A 282 3.56 -0.74 18.23
CA ARG A 282 4.94 -0.31 18.01
C ARG A 282 5.13 0.31 16.63
N LEU A 283 5.63 1.54 16.58
CA LEU A 283 6.06 2.19 15.36
C LEU A 283 7.33 1.54 14.79
N ILE A 284 7.31 1.26 13.51
CA ILE A 284 8.47 0.73 12.77
C ILE A 284 9.10 1.76 11.83
N SER A 285 8.39 2.87 11.57
CA SER A 285 8.89 3.94 10.70
C SER A 285 8.25 5.28 11.06
N LEU A 286 9.04 6.33 11.03
CA LEU A 286 8.55 7.72 11.10
C LEU A 286 8.05 8.24 9.74
N SER A 287 8.29 7.51 8.67
CA SER A 287 7.86 7.88 7.31
C SER A 287 6.59 7.18 6.88
N ASP A 288 6.27 6.04 7.49
CA ASP A 288 5.06 5.27 7.31
C ASP A 288 4.54 4.87 8.70
N LEU A 289 3.63 5.68 9.23
CA LEU A 289 3.16 5.57 10.62
C LEU A 289 2.18 4.41 10.82
N ASP A 290 1.57 3.91 9.75
CA ASP A 290 0.57 2.87 9.79
C ASP A 290 1.15 1.46 9.61
N ALA A 291 2.38 1.37 9.06
CA ALA A 291 3.06 0.10 8.92
C ALA A 291 3.37 -0.52 10.30
N ARG A 292 3.17 -1.83 10.44
CA ARG A 292 3.30 -2.55 11.70
C ARG A 292 4.17 -3.81 11.54
N PRO A 293 4.78 -4.31 12.64
CA PRO A 293 5.38 -5.62 12.65
C PRO A 293 4.28 -6.69 12.60
N ILE A 294 4.40 -7.63 11.67
CA ILE A 294 3.44 -8.72 11.46
C ILE A 294 4.17 -10.04 11.69
N GLN A 295 3.74 -10.77 12.72
CA GLN A 295 4.30 -12.09 13.03
C GLN A 295 3.61 -13.16 12.20
N ARG A 296 4.39 -13.93 11.43
CA ARG A 296 3.87 -15.02 10.58
C ARG A 296 4.13 -16.43 11.11
N GLY A 297 4.94 -16.59 12.14
CA GLY A 297 5.30 -17.90 12.68
C GLY A 297 6.09 -18.83 11.76
N LYS A 298 6.38 -18.42 10.50
CA LYS A 298 7.12 -19.21 9.51
C LYS A 298 8.61 -18.80 9.45
N GLN A 299 9.52 -19.78 9.41
CA GLN A 299 10.94 -19.58 9.13
C GLN A 299 11.15 -19.21 7.64
N PRO A 300 12.23 -18.48 7.24
CA PRO A 300 13.27 -17.93 8.09
C PRO A 300 12.93 -16.57 8.73
N ARG A 301 11.90 -15.86 8.24
CA ARG A 301 11.51 -14.54 8.75
C ARG A 301 10.24 -14.67 9.60
N ARG A 302 10.40 -14.59 10.91
CA ARG A 302 9.26 -14.61 11.85
C ARG A 302 8.42 -13.34 11.84
N THR A 303 9.03 -12.20 11.51
CA THR A 303 8.38 -10.89 11.50
C THR A 303 8.63 -10.19 10.17
N GLU A 304 7.57 -9.77 9.52
CA GLU A 304 7.58 -8.90 8.35
C GLU A 304 7.04 -7.53 8.74
N PHE A 305 7.42 -6.48 8.02
CA PHE A 305 7.10 -5.09 8.37
C PHE A 305 6.25 -4.47 7.27
N GLY A 306 5.00 -4.16 7.55
CA GLY A 306 4.10 -3.62 6.56
C GLY A 306 2.63 -3.75 6.91
N TYR A 307 1.86 -4.27 5.96
CA TYR A 307 0.40 -4.39 6.03
C TYR A 307 -0.03 -5.83 5.77
N LYS A 308 -1.03 -6.28 6.52
CA LYS A 308 -1.66 -7.56 6.26
C LYS A 308 -2.70 -7.39 5.16
N VAL A 309 -2.76 -8.31 4.21
CA VAL A 309 -3.67 -8.24 3.06
C VAL A 309 -4.45 -9.53 2.94
N SER A 310 -5.77 -9.44 2.95
CA SER A 310 -6.68 -10.53 2.59
C SER A 310 -6.86 -10.56 1.08
N ILE A 311 -6.75 -11.74 0.49
CA ILE A 311 -7.01 -11.99 -0.94
C ILE A 311 -8.03 -13.09 -1.06
N ALA A 312 -9.10 -12.83 -1.80
CA ALA A 312 -10.07 -13.84 -2.18
C ALA A 312 -10.11 -14.01 -3.70
N ASP A 313 -9.91 -15.23 -4.19
CA ASP A 313 -9.92 -15.53 -5.62
C ASP A 313 -10.85 -16.69 -5.98
N THR A 314 -11.09 -16.86 -7.27
CA THR A 314 -11.97 -17.87 -7.84
C THR A 314 -11.21 -18.86 -8.73
N PRO A 315 -11.85 -19.97 -9.15
CA PRO A 315 -11.26 -20.92 -10.13
C PRO A 315 -10.83 -20.25 -11.44
N GLU A 316 -11.58 -19.27 -11.91
CA GLU A 316 -11.25 -18.49 -13.12
C GLU A 316 -9.97 -17.67 -12.92
N GLY A 317 -9.53 -17.50 -11.67
CA GLY A 317 -8.33 -16.80 -11.31
C GLY A 317 -8.53 -15.28 -11.13
N LEU A 318 -9.76 -14.82 -11.06
CA LEU A 318 -10.10 -13.45 -10.71
C LEU A 318 -10.03 -13.26 -9.20
N VAL A 319 -9.45 -12.15 -8.75
CA VAL A 319 -9.48 -11.72 -7.36
C VAL A 319 -10.77 -10.96 -7.12
N VAL A 320 -11.69 -11.56 -6.35
CA VAL A 320 -13.05 -11.04 -6.13
C VAL A 320 -13.18 -10.17 -4.87
N ALA A 321 -12.22 -10.27 -3.95
CA ALA A 321 -12.09 -9.34 -2.84
C ALA A 321 -10.63 -9.21 -2.41
N HIS A 322 -10.24 -8.00 -1.99
CA HIS A 322 -8.96 -7.73 -1.37
C HIS A 322 -9.13 -6.63 -0.32
N HIS A 323 -8.51 -6.82 0.84
CA HIS A 323 -8.54 -5.82 1.91
C HIS A 323 -7.18 -5.69 2.56
N VAL A 324 -6.78 -4.45 2.82
CA VAL A 324 -5.53 -4.13 3.52
C VAL A 324 -5.85 -3.80 4.97
N TYR A 325 -5.04 -4.29 5.90
CA TYR A 325 -5.22 -4.08 7.34
C TYR A 325 -3.95 -3.52 7.97
N VAL A 326 -4.15 -2.63 8.93
CA VAL A 326 -3.08 -2.17 9.83
C VAL A 326 -2.94 -3.20 10.96
N GLY A 327 -1.70 -3.58 11.27
CA GLY A 327 -1.42 -4.59 12.29
C GLY A 327 -1.67 -6.02 11.81
N ASN A 328 -2.00 -6.89 12.76
CA ASN A 328 -2.15 -8.33 12.51
C ASN A 328 -3.51 -8.85 13.03
N PRO A 329 -4.65 -8.45 12.42
CA PRO A 329 -5.96 -8.99 12.81
C PRO A 329 -5.98 -10.52 12.65
N ALA A 330 -6.82 -11.20 13.40
CA ALA A 330 -7.00 -12.64 13.24
C ALA A 330 -7.64 -12.93 11.88
N ASP A 331 -7.20 -14.01 11.21
CA ASP A 331 -7.66 -14.32 9.85
C ASP A 331 -9.18 -14.49 9.79
N ALA A 332 -9.77 -15.15 10.79
CA ALA A 332 -11.22 -15.38 10.86
C ALA A 332 -12.06 -14.09 10.92
N GLU A 333 -11.54 -13.02 11.55
CA GLU A 333 -12.23 -11.72 11.66
C GLU A 333 -12.37 -11.02 10.29
N THR A 334 -11.53 -11.39 9.32
CA THR A 334 -11.52 -10.78 7.98
C THR A 334 -12.45 -11.46 6.99
N LEU A 335 -13.02 -12.61 7.36
CA LEU A 335 -13.73 -13.49 6.44
C LEU A 335 -15.07 -12.92 5.99
N GLN A 336 -15.85 -12.35 6.91
CA GLN A 336 -17.15 -11.74 6.58
C GLN A 336 -17.02 -10.66 5.52
N LEU A 337 -16.08 -9.73 5.73
CA LEU A 337 -15.86 -8.62 4.79
C LEU A 337 -15.44 -9.12 3.40
N ALA A 338 -14.61 -10.16 3.33
CA ALA A 338 -14.19 -10.75 2.07
C ALA A 338 -15.36 -11.35 1.29
N VAL A 339 -16.25 -12.08 1.98
CA VAL A 339 -17.46 -12.67 1.36
C VAL A 339 -18.45 -11.59 0.95
N ALA A 340 -18.73 -10.61 1.82
CA ALA A 340 -19.63 -9.50 1.53
C ALA A 340 -19.17 -8.70 0.31
N THR A 341 -17.86 -8.41 0.22
CA THR A 341 -17.27 -7.71 -0.93
C THR A 341 -17.45 -8.50 -2.23
N ALA A 342 -17.18 -9.80 -2.23
CA ALA A 342 -17.38 -10.65 -3.40
C ALA A 342 -18.85 -10.67 -3.84
N LYS A 343 -19.80 -10.77 -2.91
CA LYS A 343 -21.24 -10.74 -3.19
C LYS A 343 -21.71 -9.40 -3.75
N ALA A 344 -21.16 -8.29 -3.26
CA ALA A 344 -21.48 -6.94 -3.73
C ALA A 344 -21.12 -6.70 -5.22
N THR A 345 -20.28 -7.54 -5.82
CA THR A 345 -19.98 -7.51 -7.25
C THR A 345 -20.98 -8.30 -8.11
N GLY A 346 -21.99 -8.91 -7.51
CA GLY A 346 -22.96 -9.78 -8.16
C GLY A 346 -22.57 -11.26 -8.21
N MET A 347 -21.43 -11.63 -7.62
CA MET A 347 -21.01 -13.04 -7.50
C MET A 347 -21.92 -13.79 -6.51
N ARG A 348 -22.45 -14.93 -6.90
CA ARG A 348 -23.21 -15.84 -6.03
C ARG A 348 -22.27 -16.78 -5.29
N VAL A 349 -21.75 -16.36 -4.14
CA VAL A 349 -20.86 -17.20 -3.32
C VAL A 349 -21.69 -18.31 -2.65
N LYS A 350 -21.31 -19.58 -2.88
CA LYS A 350 -21.91 -20.78 -2.23
C LYS A 350 -20.90 -21.52 -1.35
N THR A 351 -19.65 -21.61 -1.79
CA THR A 351 -18.62 -22.38 -1.08
C THR A 351 -17.40 -21.51 -0.80
N VAL A 352 -16.94 -21.52 0.44
CA VAL A 352 -15.73 -20.80 0.87
C VAL A 352 -14.66 -21.81 1.29
N PHE A 353 -13.44 -21.59 0.77
CA PHE A 353 -12.24 -22.37 1.10
C PHE A 353 -11.23 -21.46 1.79
N ALA A 354 -10.73 -21.88 2.94
CA ALA A 354 -9.70 -21.13 3.65
C ALA A 354 -8.77 -22.06 4.44
N ASP A 355 -7.71 -21.53 5.00
CA ASP A 355 -6.79 -22.30 5.81
C ASP A 355 -7.29 -22.54 7.24
N ARG A 356 -6.50 -23.26 8.03
CA ARG A 356 -6.81 -23.59 9.44
C ARG A 356 -6.93 -22.34 10.33
N GLY A 357 -6.35 -21.19 9.92
CA GLY A 357 -6.44 -19.93 10.65
C GLY A 357 -7.86 -19.40 10.77
N TYR A 358 -8.70 -19.74 9.80
CA TYR A 358 -10.10 -19.35 9.72
C TYR A 358 -11.06 -20.33 10.42
N GLY A 359 -10.59 -21.54 10.80
CA GLY A 359 -11.41 -22.65 11.32
C GLY A 359 -11.72 -22.55 12.83
N ASN A 360 -12.47 -21.53 13.24
CA ASN A 360 -12.92 -21.31 14.61
C ASN A 360 -14.37 -20.76 14.63
N SER A 361 -14.93 -20.53 15.84
CA SER A 361 -16.28 -20.00 16.01
C SER A 361 -16.51 -18.64 15.35
N VAL A 362 -15.49 -17.77 15.35
CA VAL A 362 -15.56 -16.44 14.70
C VAL A 362 -15.72 -16.61 13.18
N GLY A 363 -14.93 -17.48 12.55
CA GLY A 363 -15.05 -17.79 11.14
C GLY A 363 -16.40 -18.45 10.78
N ASP A 364 -16.89 -19.33 11.65
CA ASP A 364 -18.21 -19.94 11.47
C ASP A 364 -19.34 -18.90 11.52
N GLN A 365 -19.32 -18.00 12.50
CA GLN A 365 -20.28 -16.90 12.63
C GLN A 365 -20.21 -15.92 11.42
N ALA A 366 -19.01 -15.59 10.99
CA ALA A 366 -18.79 -14.75 9.81
C ALA A 366 -19.41 -15.32 8.54
N LEU A 367 -19.28 -16.64 8.33
CA LEU A 367 -19.89 -17.31 7.17
C LEU A 367 -21.40 -17.45 7.31
N ALA A 368 -21.89 -17.74 8.51
CA ALA A 368 -23.35 -17.83 8.78
C ALA A 368 -24.03 -16.47 8.56
N ALA A 369 -23.43 -15.38 9.02
CA ALA A 369 -23.94 -14.01 8.79
C ALA A 369 -24.07 -13.68 7.29
N GLU A 370 -23.23 -14.29 6.46
CA GLU A 370 -23.28 -14.15 5.02
C GLU A 370 -24.10 -15.27 4.34
N GLY A 371 -24.80 -16.12 5.07
CA GLY A 371 -25.63 -17.21 4.52
C GLY A 371 -24.80 -18.25 3.74
N ILE A 372 -23.55 -18.48 4.14
CA ILE A 372 -22.66 -19.48 3.56
C ILE A 372 -22.70 -20.75 4.39
N GLU A 373 -23.34 -21.79 3.89
CA GLU A 373 -23.44 -23.09 4.56
C GLU A 373 -22.30 -24.04 4.17
N ASP A 374 -21.86 -24.01 2.89
CA ASP A 374 -20.79 -24.89 2.41
C ASP A 374 -19.41 -24.25 2.60
N LYS A 375 -18.66 -24.85 3.53
CA LYS A 375 -17.30 -24.41 3.89
C LYS A 375 -16.32 -25.57 3.89
N VAL A 376 -15.13 -25.33 3.37
CA VAL A 376 -14.02 -26.28 3.34
C VAL A 376 -12.81 -25.65 4.06
N ILE A 377 -12.91 -25.62 5.39
CA ILE A 377 -11.95 -24.97 6.30
C ILE A 377 -11.58 -25.97 7.39
N PRO A 378 -10.28 -26.32 7.56
CA PRO A 378 -9.87 -27.22 8.64
C PRO A 378 -10.11 -26.61 10.00
N ARG A 379 -10.66 -27.37 10.95
CA ARG A 379 -10.86 -26.89 12.32
C ARG A 379 -9.57 -26.92 13.13
N ARG A 380 -9.45 -26.00 14.07
CA ARG A 380 -8.44 -26.05 15.13
C ARG A 380 -8.90 -27.00 16.22
N GLY A 381 -7.98 -27.78 16.80
CA GLY A 381 -8.26 -28.71 17.89
C GLY A 381 -8.41 -30.17 17.40
N ARG A 382 -9.38 -30.92 17.98
CA ARG A 382 -9.61 -32.34 17.73
C ARG A 382 -9.91 -32.58 16.24
N ALA A 383 -9.31 -33.65 15.67
CA ALA A 383 -9.53 -34.01 14.29
C ALA A 383 -11.03 -34.33 14.03
N ASP A 384 -11.61 -33.64 13.06
CA ASP A 384 -12.95 -33.91 12.58
C ASP A 384 -12.88 -35.12 11.64
N PRO A 385 -13.63 -36.24 11.92
CA PRO A 385 -13.63 -37.44 11.08
C PRO A 385 -13.96 -37.14 9.61
N VAL A 386 -14.82 -36.14 9.33
CA VAL A 386 -15.18 -35.73 7.98
C VAL A 386 -13.94 -35.21 7.21
N GLN A 387 -13.04 -34.51 7.90
CA GLN A 387 -11.81 -33.96 7.29
C GLN A 387 -10.78 -35.05 6.95
N ALA A 388 -10.89 -36.23 7.56
CA ALA A 388 -10.05 -37.38 7.23
C ALA A 388 -10.44 -38.06 5.91
N THR A 389 -11.66 -37.82 5.40
CA THR A 389 -12.19 -38.47 4.20
C THR A 389 -11.45 -38.04 2.93
N ARG A 390 -11.36 -38.97 1.95
CA ARG A 390 -10.79 -38.70 0.61
C ARG A 390 -11.54 -37.56 -0.10
N SER A 391 -12.85 -37.52 0.02
CA SER A 391 -13.70 -36.51 -0.61
C SER A 391 -13.37 -35.13 -0.09
N TRP A 392 -13.31 -34.96 1.22
CA TRP A 392 -12.97 -33.67 1.84
C TRP A 392 -11.56 -33.21 1.46
N LYS A 393 -10.57 -34.10 1.52
CA LYS A 393 -9.17 -33.82 1.14
C LYS A 393 -9.06 -33.40 -0.33
N ARG A 394 -9.82 -34.00 -1.24
CA ARG A 394 -9.88 -33.61 -2.66
C ARG A 394 -10.45 -32.21 -2.83
N ARG A 395 -11.52 -31.88 -2.12
CA ARG A 395 -12.09 -30.52 -2.11
C ARG A 395 -11.09 -29.52 -1.55
N TYR A 396 -10.44 -29.82 -0.42
CA TYR A 396 -9.50 -28.92 0.25
C TYR A 396 -8.27 -28.59 -0.61
N ARG A 397 -7.82 -29.49 -1.48
CA ARG A 397 -6.72 -29.21 -2.42
C ARG A 397 -6.97 -27.96 -3.28
N PHE A 398 -8.22 -27.63 -3.54
CA PHE A 398 -8.56 -26.41 -4.28
C PHE A 398 -8.02 -25.15 -3.59
N ARG A 399 -7.91 -25.14 -2.26
CA ARG A 399 -7.33 -24.02 -1.50
C ARG A 399 -5.88 -23.68 -1.91
N CYS A 400 -5.07 -24.67 -2.23
CA CYS A 400 -3.66 -24.47 -2.58
C CYS A 400 -3.46 -23.48 -3.74
N GLY A 401 -4.44 -23.35 -4.62
CA GLY A 401 -4.40 -22.39 -5.71
C GLY A 401 -4.38 -20.92 -5.26
N CYS A 402 -4.83 -20.60 -4.03
CA CYS A 402 -4.77 -19.24 -3.49
C CYS A 402 -3.31 -18.82 -3.23
N GLU A 403 -2.47 -19.73 -2.75
CA GLU A 403 -1.04 -19.48 -2.55
C GLU A 403 -0.34 -19.14 -3.87
N GLY A 404 -0.69 -19.86 -4.95
CA GLY A 404 -0.22 -19.55 -6.30
C GLY A 404 -0.68 -18.17 -6.79
N ARG A 405 -1.92 -17.78 -6.47
CA ARG A 405 -2.47 -16.47 -6.81
C ARG A 405 -1.73 -15.35 -6.07
N ILE A 406 -1.54 -15.48 -4.77
CA ILE A 406 -0.79 -14.53 -3.95
C ILE A 406 0.65 -14.42 -4.45
N SER A 407 1.31 -15.53 -4.75
CA SER A 407 2.66 -15.54 -5.32
C SER A 407 2.73 -14.80 -6.67
N HIS A 408 1.73 -14.99 -7.54
CA HIS A 408 1.65 -14.28 -8.81
C HIS A 408 1.45 -12.77 -8.62
N LEU A 409 0.52 -12.35 -7.76
CA LEU A 409 0.31 -10.94 -7.43
C LEU A 409 1.59 -10.29 -6.86
N LYS A 410 2.32 -11.00 -6.01
CA LYS A 410 3.57 -10.49 -5.43
C LYS A 410 4.68 -10.32 -6.46
N ARG A 411 4.79 -11.22 -7.44
CA ARG A 411 5.88 -11.25 -8.41
C ARG A 411 5.60 -10.49 -9.71
N ARG A 412 4.34 -10.17 -9.98
CA ARG A 412 3.93 -9.61 -11.30
C ARG A 412 3.07 -8.35 -11.20
N HIS A 413 2.54 -8.03 -10.02
CA HIS A 413 1.61 -6.90 -9.85
C HIS A 413 1.92 -6.08 -8.59
N GLY A 414 3.15 -6.18 -8.07
CA GLY A 414 3.68 -5.32 -7.01
C GLY A 414 3.14 -5.58 -5.60
N LEU A 415 2.34 -6.65 -5.35
CA LEU A 415 1.79 -6.92 -4.02
C LEU A 415 2.86 -7.34 -2.99
N GLY A 416 4.10 -7.59 -3.41
CA GLY A 416 5.21 -7.93 -2.52
C GLY A 416 5.61 -6.78 -1.60
N ARG A 417 5.65 -5.56 -2.14
CA ARG A 417 6.03 -4.34 -1.39
C ARG A 417 5.27 -3.13 -1.90
N THR A 418 4.64 -2.37 -0.99
CA THR A 418 4.03 -1.08 -1.36
C THR A 418 5.10 0.00 -1.53
N ARG A 419 4.97 0.83 -2.57
CA ARG A 419 5.79 2.04 -2.76
C ARG A 419 5.05 3.32 -2.38
N LEU A 420 3.80 3.21 -1.92
CA LEU A 420 3.03 4.31 -1.37
C LEU A 420 2.99 4.17 0.16
N LYS A 421 3.15 5.28 0.87
CA LYS A 421 3.21 5.31 2.32
C LYS A 421 1.85 5.55 2.94
N GLY A 422 1.67 5.04 4.15
CA GLY A 422 0.44 5.15 4.93
C GLY A 422 -0.62 4.14 4.50
N TYR A 423 -1.63 3.96 5.34
CA TYR A 423 -2.70 2.98 5.13
C TYR A 423 -3.44 3.19 3.81
N ALA A 424 -3.88 4.43 3.54
CA ALA A 424 -4.54 4.77 2.27
C ALA A 424 -3.63 4.51 1.05
N GLY A 425 -2.33 4.79 1.18
CA GLY A 425 -1.34 4.47 0.14
C GLY A 425 -1.22 2.97 -0.12
N ALA A 426 -1.21 2.18 0.95
CA ALA A 426 -1.15 0.72 0.87
C ALA A 426 -2.41 0.13 0.19
N GLN A 427 -3.61 0.67 0.51
CA GLN A 427 -4.87 0.27 -0.14
C GLN A 427 -4.86 0.60 -1.64
N VAL A 428 -4.46 1.82 -2.01
CA VAL A 428 -4.34 2.22 -3.43
C VAL A 428 -3.35 1.32 -4.16
N TRP A 429 -2.21 1.01 -3.54
CA TRP A 429 -1.19 0.15 -4.14
C TRP A 429 -1.70 -1.27 -4.40
N ALA A 430 -2.29 -1.90 -3.38
CA ALA A 430 -2.86 -3.24 -3.49
C ALA A 430 -4.01 -3.27 -4.51
N GLY A 431 -4.89 -2.26 -4.47
CA GLY A 431 -6.04 -2.17 -5.35
C GLY A 431 -5.68 -2.05 -6.83
N TYR A 432 -4.69 -1.23 -7.20
CA TYR A 432 -4.21 -1.17 -8.60
C TYR A 432 -3.47 -2.45 -9.02
N GLY A 433 -2.73 -3.09 -8.11
CA GLY A 433 -2.10 -4.39 -8.40
C GLY A 433 -3.15 -5.47 -8.71
N VAL A 434 -4.22 -5.52 -7.92
CA VAL A 434 -5.36 -6.43 -8.16
C VAL A 434 -6.10 -6.05 -9.45
N LEU A 435 -6.33 -4.77 -9.71
CA LEU A 435 -6.99 -4.31 -10.94
C LEU A 435 -6.22 -4.74 -12.19
N ALA A 436 -4.90 -4.51 -12.21
CA ALA A 436 -4.05 -4.92 -13.32
C ALA A 436 -4.07 -6.45 -13.53
N HIS A 437 -3.98 -7.22 -12.43
CA HIS A 437 -4.11 -8.66 -12.49
C HIS A 437 -5.46 -9.13 -13.05
N ASN A 438 -6.56 -8.53 -12.59
CA ASN A 438 -7.90 -8.91 -13.04
C ASN A 438 -8.15 -8.51 -14.50
N LEU A 439 -7.58 -7.40 -14.96
CA LEU A 439 -7.60 -7.02 -16.39
C LEU A 439 -6.88 -8.06 -17.24
N ASP A 440 -5.65 -8.46 -16.86
CA ASP A 440 -4.90 -9.51 -17.56
C ASP A 440 -5.69 -10.83 -17.62
N ARG A 441 -6.30 -11.21 -16.49
CA ARG A 441 -7.11 -12.44 -16.42
C ARG A 441 -8.36 -12.34 -17.28
N MET A 442 -9.02 -11.21 -17.27
CA MET A 442 -10.23 -10.99 -18.07
C MET A 442 -9.93 -11.01 -19.57
N ALA A 443 -8.83 -10.38 -19.98
CA ALA A 443 -8.34 -10.39 -21.36
C ALA A 443 -7.98 -11.81 -21.83
N ALA A 444 -7.41 -12.65 -20.95
CA ALA A 444 -7.04 -14.04 -21.27
C ALA A 444 -8.23 -15.02 -21.27
N LEU A 445 -9.39 -14.64 -20.75
CA LEU A 445 -10.60 -15.48 -20.68
C LEU A 445 -11.67 -15.11 -21.72
N GLN A 446 -11.46 -14.03 -22.46
CA GLN A 446 -12.26 -13.60 -23.60
C GLN A 446 -11.69 -14.12 -24.93
#